data_38d5330db9269f299860714aa7e1e9b9
#
_entry.id   38d5330db9269f299860714aa7e1e9b9
#
_cell.length_a   1.000
_cell.length_b   1.000
_cell.length_c   1.000
_cell.angle_alpha   90.00
_cell.angle_beta   90.00
_cell.angle_gamma   90.00
#
_symmetry.space_group_name_H-M   'P 1'
#
loop_
_entity.id
_entity.type
_entity.pdbx_description
1 polymer ?
#
loop_
_entity_poly.entity_id
_entity_poly.type
_entity_poly.pdbx_seq_one_letter_code
_entity_poly.pdbx_strand_id
1 'polypeptide(L)'
;MMPMEKIELTAGPDASGRLDAWLAGQCAELSRSALQNLMEQGRVTRGGSCVNKKDKVVPGAAYCIDLPEPQPIEAQPQNIPLDVVYEDNDLIVINKPKGMVVHPAPGNPDGTLVNALLYHCAGQLSGIGGAIRPGIVHRIDKDTSGLLVMAKNDAAHQALSAQFGVHSIHRVYHAIVYGNLKEDEGFVETYLGRDPRDRKKMTVVPQEASGARYAYTGWRVLERFGNFTYIACQLKTGRTHQIRVHMASIGHPLAGDAVYGPRSCIKSLNGQCLHAKELGFIHPATQQWVQFDSPLPAYFTEFLTRLRKEHRA
;
A
#
# COMPACT_ATOMS: atom_id res chain seq x y z
N MET A 1 -21.52 9.05 -26.12
CA MET A 1 -21.51 7.70 -25.54
C MET A 1 -20.27 7.03 -26.09
N MET A 2 -19.18 6.90 -25.29
CA MET A 2 -18.03 6.09 -25.70
C MET A 2 -18.43 4.61 -25.62
N PRO A 3 -17.92 3.73 -26.51
CA PRO A 3 -18.31 2.32 -26.50
C PRO A 3 -17.82 1.67 -25.22
N MET A 4 -18.68 0.94 -24.50
CA MET A 4 -18.31 0.06 -23.41
C MET A 4 -17.28 -0.94 -23.93
N GLU A 5 -16.19 -1.10 -23.22
CA GLU A 5 -15.13 -2.03 -23.61
C GLU A 5 -15.63 -3.47 -23.45
N LYS A 6 -15.71 -4.20 -24.55
CA LYS A 6 -16.12 -5.61 -24.59
C LYS A 6 -14.94 -6.49 -24.92
N ILE A 7 -14.77 -7.54 -24.17
CA ILE A 7 -13.80 -8.58 -24.47
C ILE A 7 -14.57 -9.79 -25.01
N GLU A 8 -14.26 -10.17 -26.25
CA GLU A 8 -14.81 -11.36 -26.87
C GLU A 8 -13.76 -12.47 -26.93
N LEU A 9 -14.13 -13.65 -26.48
CA LEU A 9 -13.27 -14.83 -26.42
C LEU A 9 -13.99 -16.05 -26.95
N THR A 10 -13.34 -16.79 -27.86
CA THR A 10 -13.87 -18.08 -28.33
C THR A 10 -13.08 -19.22 -27.73
N ALA A 11 -13.79 -20.17 -27.11
CA ALA A 11 -13.18 -21.36 -26.52
C ALA A 11 -12.68 -22.30 -27.62
N GLY A 12 -11.41 -22.65 -27.55
CA GLY A 12 -10.82 -23.63 -28.45
C GLY A 12 -11.46 -25.04 -28.31
N PRO A 13 -11.21 -25.96 -29.24
CA PRO A 13 -11.80 -27.29 -29.22
C PRO A 13 -11.42 -28.11 -27.97
N ASP A 14 -10.25 -27.85 -27.38
CA ASP A 14 -9.73 -28.55 -26.20
C ASP A 14 -10.03 -27.81 -24.88
N ALA A 15 -10.80 -26.70 -24.92
CA ALA A 15 -11.12 -25.93 -23.74
C ALA A 15 -11.98 -26.74 -22.77
N SER A 16 -11.54 -26.85 -21.52
CA SER A 16 -12.21 -27.67 -20.50
C SER A 16 -12.11 -27.05 -19.10
N GLY A 17 -12.90 -27.52 -18.18
CA GLY A 17 -12.88 -27.08 -16.78
C GLY A 17 -13.92 -26.01 -16.45
N ARG A 18 -13.72 -25.31 -15.34
CA ARG A 18 -14.63 -24.27 -14.88
C ARG A 18 -14.45 -23.00 -15.70
N LEU A 19 -15.56 -22.40 -16.08
CA LEU A 19 -15.59 -21.19 -16.91
C LEU A 19 -14.85 -20.01 -16.27
N ASP A 20 -15.04 -19.78 -14.96
CA ASP A 20 -14.36 -18.70 -14.23
C ASP A 20 -12.82 -18.84 -14.23
N ALA A 21 -12.32 -20.08 -14.18
CA ALA A 21 -10.89 -20.36 -14.21
C ALA A 21 -10.31 -20.24 -15.63
N TRP A 22 -11.06 -20.74 -16.62
CA TRP A 22 -10.66 -20.65 -18.02
C TRP A 22 -10.59 -19.21 -18.49
N LEU A 23 -11.63 -18.40 -18.24
CA LEU A 23 -11.64 -16.97 -18.57
C LEU A 23 -10.49 -16.20 -17.91
N ALA A 24 -10.18 -16.50 -16.64
CA ALA A 24 -9.05 -15.88 -15.95
C ALA A 24 -7.68 -16.24 -16.58
N GLY A 25 -7.57 -17.40 -17.21
CA GLY A 25 -6.39 -17.79 -17.97
C GLY A 25 -6.26 -17.08 -19.32
N GLN A 26 -7.38 -16.67 -19.92
CA GLN A 26 -7.39 -15.94 -21.20
C GLN A 26 -7.29 -14.41 -21.03
N CYS A 27 -7.75 -13.86 -19.91
CA CYS A 27 -7.77 -12.42 -19.63
C CYS A 27 -6.71 -12.08 -18.58
N ALA A 28 -5.49 -11.75 -18.99
CA ALA A 28 -4.39 -11.39 -18.06
C ALA A 28 -4.72 -10.17 -17.16
N GLU A 29 -5.61 -9.30 -17.60
CA GLU A 29 -6.00 -8.07 -16.89
C GLU A 29 -7.10 -8.28 -15.85
N LEU A 30 -7.85 -9.40 -15.94
CA LEU A 30 -8.96 -9.70 -15.04
C LEU A 30 -8.62 -10.85 -14.06
N SER A 31 -8.74 -10.56 -12.76
CA SER A 31 -8.62 -11.62 -11.78
C SER A 31 -9.85 -12.56 -11.81
N ARG A 32 -9.67 -13.81 -11.39
CA ARG A 32 -10.77 -14.77 -11.28
C ARG A 32 -11.94 -14.24 -10.42
N SER A 33 -11.63 -13.52 -9.34
CA SER A 33 -12.65 -12.89 -8.48
C SER A 33 -13.42 -11.77 -9.19
N ALA A 34 -12.72 -10.98 -10.01
CA ALA A 34 -13.37 -9.94 -10.82
C ALA A 34 -14.32 -10.56 -11.84
N LEU A 35 -13.91 -11.64 -12.52
CA LEU A 35 -14.75 -12.36 -13.47
C LEU A 35 -15.98 -12.99 -12.79
N GLN A 36 -15.83 -13.54 -11.59
CA GLN A 36 -16.97 -14.07 -10.82
C GLN A 36 -17.98 -12.98 -10.47
N ASN A 37 -17.52 -11.77 -10.07
CA ASN A 37 -18.39 -10.63 -9.82
C ASN A 37 -19.10 -10.15 -11.09
N LEU A 38 -18.41 -10.10 -12.24
CA LEU A 38 -19.01 -9.78 -13.53
C LEU A 38 -20.08 -10.79 -13.95
N MET A 39 -19.84 -12.08 -13.70
CA MET A 39 -20.85 -13.15 -13.92
C MET A 39 -22.09 -12.97 -13.04
N GLU A 40 -21.89 -12.66 -11.74
CA GLU A 40 -22.98 -12.41 -10.79
C GLU A 40 -23.80 -11.17 -11.18
N GLN A 41 -23.18 -10.18 -11.83
CA GLN A 41 -23.83 -8.99 -12.38
C GLN A 41 -24.47 -9.22 -13.76
N GLY A 42 -24.41 -10.44 -14.31
CA GLY A 42 -24.92 -10.74 -15.65
C GLY A 42 -24.13 -10.14 -16.81
N ARG A 43 -22.90 -9.67 -16.56
CA ARG A 43 -22.02 -9.01 -17.54
C ARG A 43 -21.12 -9.97 -18.33
N VAL A 44 -21.22 -11.26 -18.08
CA VAL A 44 -20.55 -12.30 -18.87
C VAL A 44 -21.64 -13.15 -19.53
N THR A 45 -21.59 -13.24 -20.85
CA THR A 45 -22.60 -13.95 -21.64
C THR A 45 -21.96 -14.99 -22.56
N ARG A 46 -22.75 -16.02 -22.92
CA ARG A 46 -22.45 -17.01 -23.96
C ARG A 46 -23.62 -17.00 -24.94
N GLY A 47 -23.39 -16.59 -26.18
CA GLY A 47 -24.44 -16.48 -27.19
C GLY A 47 -25.59 -15.57 -26.74
N GLY A 48 -25.30 -14.49 -25.99
CA GLY A 48 -26.29 -13.57 -25.44
C GLY A 48 -26.95 -14.00 -24.12
N SER A 49 -26.74 -15.21 -23.63
CA SER A 49 -27.28 -15.70 -22.35
C SER A 49 -26.27 -15.55 -21.23
N CYS A 50 -26.70 -15.05 -20.05
CA CYS A 50 -25.83 -14.91 -18.88
C CYS A 50 -25.31 -16.29 -18.43
N VAL A 51 -24.05 -16.30 -17.95
CA VAL A 51 -23.37 -17.48 -17.45
C VAL A 51 -23.11 -17.36 -15.94
N ASN A 52 -23.00 -18.49 -15.26
CA ASN A 52 -22.73 -18.56 -13.82
C ASN A 52 -21.28 -18.95 -13.54
N LYS A 53 -20.76 -18.52 -12.39
CA LYS A 53 -19.38 -18.85 -11.94
C LYS A 53 -19.09 -20.36 -11.79
N LYS A 54 -20.15 -21.20 -11.70
CA LYS A 54 -20.03 -22.66 -11.60
C LYS A 54 -20.12 -23.37 -12.94
N ASP A 55 -20.45 -22.66 -14.01
CA ASP A 55 -20.59 -23.25 -15.33
C ASP A 55 -19.24 -23.80 -15.83
N LYS A 56 -19.31 -24.80 -16.70
CA LYS A 56 -18.14 -25.33 -17.41
C LYS A 56 -17.96 -24.57 -18.72
N VAL A 57 -16.71 -24.42 -19.15
CA VAL A 57 -16.45 -23.90 -20.49
C VAL A 57 -16.99 -24.88 -21.54
N VAL A 58 -17.57 -24.33 -22.60
CA VAL A 58 -18.10 -25.14 -23.71
C VAL A 58 -17.16 -24.93 -24.91
N PRO A 59 -16.51 -25.99 -25.42
CA PRO A 59 -15.66 -25.89 -26.58
C PRO A 59 -16.39 -25.28 -27.78
N GLY A 60 -15.73 -24.41 -28.51
CA GLY A 60 -16.30 -23.68 -29.67
C GLY A 60 -17.24 -22.53 -29.32
N ALA A 61 -17.61 -22.34 -28.08
CA ALA A 61 -18.54 -21.28 -27.69
C ALA A 61 -17.82 -19.91 -27.62
N ALA A 62 -18.53 -18.87 -28.07
CA ALA A 62 -18.14 -17.47 -27.92
C ALA A 62 -18.67 -16.90 -26.61
N TYR A 63 -17.79 -16.26 -25.83
CA TYR A 63 -18.08 -15.57 -24.58
C TYR A 63 -17.83 -14.08 -24.77
N CYS A 64 -18.73 -13.25 -24.28
CA CYS A 64 -18.59 -11.81 -24.25
C CYS A 64 -18.56 -11.34 -22.80
N ILE A 65 -17.52 -10.57 -22.43
CA ILE A 65 -17.38 -9.92 -21.14
C ILE A 65 -17.62 -8.44 -21.34
N ASP A 66 -18.66 -7.91 -20.74
CA ASP A 66 -19.00 -6.49 -20.76
C ASP A 66 -18.35 -5.82 -19.54
N LEU A 67 -17.30 -5.04 -19.79
CA LEU A 67 -16.61 -4.32 -18.73
C LEU A 67 -17.40 -3.08 -18.35
N PRO A 68 -17.79 -2.91 -17.06
CA PRO A 68 -18.36 -1.64 -16.63
C PRO A 68 -17.32 -0.54 -16.87
N GLU A 69 -17.80 0.63 -17.32
CA GLU A 69 -16.95 1.81 -17.29
C GLU A 69 -16.34 1.94 -15.89
N PRO A 70 -15.02 2.19 -15.78
CA PRO A 70 -14.44 2.51 -14.50
C PRO A 70 -15.19 3.71 -13.92
N GLN A 71 -16.09 3.47 -12.95
CA GLN A 71 -16.68 4.58 -12.20
C GLN A 71 -15.50 5.29 -11.53
N PRO A 72 -15.26 6.58 -11.80
CA PRO A 72 -14.27 7.33 -11.06
C PRO A 72 -14.69 7.20 -9.59
N ILE A 73 -13.83 6.59 -8.76
CA ILE A 73 -14.01 6.62 -7.31
C ILE A 73 -13.67 8.05 -6.92
N GLU A 74 -14.63 8.96 -6.99
CA GLU A 74 -14.47 10.31 -6.46
C GLU A 74 -14.47 10.21 -4.94
N ALA A 75 -13.34 10.62 -4.35
CA ALA A 75 -13.27 10.73 -2.90
C ALA A 75 -14.22 11.82 -2.43
N GLN A 76 -15.20 11.47 -1.59
CA GLN A 76 -16.13 12.43 -0.99
C GLN A 76 -15.59 12.93 0.36
N PRO A 77 -15.79 14.21 0.72
CA PRO A 77 -15.42 14.74 2.04
C PRO A 77 -16.14 13.98 3.16
N GLN A 78 -15.39 13.60 4.20
CA GLN A 78 -15.94 12.94 5.39
C GLN A 78 -15.34 13.55 6.66
N ASN A 79 -16.19 13.86 7.65
CA ASN A 79 -15.76 14.37 8.94
C ASN A 79 -15.11 13.26 9.77
N ILE A 80 -13.84 12.97 9.47
CA ILE A 80 -13.02 12.02 10.19
C ILE A 80 -11.92 12.80 10.92
N PRO A 81 -11.75 12.64 12.24
CA PRO A 81 -10.74 13.33 13.01
C PRO A 81 -9.33 13.05 12.47
N LEU A 82 -8.51 14.09 12.34
CA LEU A 82 -7.12 14.03 11.92
C LEU A 82 -6.19 14.46 13.05
N ASP A 83 -5.10 13.73 13.26
CA ASP A 83 -4.00 14.16 14.12
C ASP A 83 -3.03 15.01 13.28
N VAL A 84 -3.28 16.33 13.27
CA VAL A 84 -2.52 17.32 12.50
C VAL A 84 -1.28 17.70 13.29
N VAL A 85 -0.10 17.39 12.74
CA VAL A 85 1.21 17.73 13.33
C VAL A 85 1.66 19.13 12.93
N TYR A 86 1.37 19.53 11.69
CA TYR A 86 1.69 20.84 11.14
C TYR A 86 0.74 21.17 9.98
N GLU A 87 0.37 22.42 9.86
CA GLU A 87 -0.41 22.90 8.72
C GLU A 87 -0.11 24.37 8.45
N ASP A 88 -0.02 24.72 7.14
CA ASP A 88 0.02 26.08 6.64
C ASP A 88 -0.78 26.23 5.34
N ASN A 89 -0.49 27.24 4.53
CA ASN A 89 -1.18 27.46 3.25
C ASN A 89 -0.73 26.49 2.14
N ASP A 90 0.43 25.85 2.27
CA ASP A 90 1.06 25.06 1.21
C ASP A 90 0.95 23.55 1.45
N LEU A 91 1.01 23.14 2.69
CA LEU A 91 1.04 21.72 3.05
C LEU A 91 0.39 21.42 4.41
N ILE A 92 0.07 20.15 4.61
CA ILE A 92 -0.36 19.60 5.89
C ILE A 92 0.42 18.33 6.20
N VAL A 93 0.90 18.18 7.44
CA VAL A 93 1.56 16.97 7.96
C VAL A 93 0.64 16.31 8.97
N ILE A 94 0.34 15.04 8.72
CA ILE A 94 -0.58 14.24 9.53
C ILE A 94 0.17 13.06 10.15
N ASN A 95 -0.14 12.76 11.42
CA ASN A 95 0.20 11.50 12.05
C ASN A 95 -0.95 10.50 11.82
N LYS A 96 -0.86 9.72 10.74
CA LYS A 96 -1.91 8.78 10.34
C LYS A 96 -2.06 7.63 11.35
N PRO A 97 -3.26 7.33 11.82
CA PRO A 97 -3.49 6.15 12.65
C PRO A 97 -3.29 4.85 11.86
N LYS A 98 -2.98 3.76 12.57
CA LYS A 98 -2.99 2.40 12.04
C LYS A 98 -4.42 2.02 11.60
N GLY A 99 -4.54 1.22 10.54
CA GLY A 99 -5.84 0.75 10.02
C GLY A 99 -6.49 1.68 9.00
N MET A 100 -6.03 2.93 8.87
CA MET A 100 -6.55 3.90 7.89
C MET A 100 -5.82 3.76 6.55
N VAL A 101 -6.59 3.63 5.45
CA VAL A 101 -6.07 3.66 4.07
C VAL A 101 -5.83 5.12 3.65
N VAL A 102 -4.79 5.38 2.87
CA VAL A 102 -4.45 6.75 2.47
C VAL A 102 -5.45 7.31 1.45
N HIS A 103 -5.84 6.55 0.44
CA HIS A 103 -6.75 7.01 -0.62
C HIS A 103 -7.73 5.91 -1.01
N PRO A 104 -8.92 6.25 -1.55
CA PRO A 104 -9.90 5.27 -1.98
C PRO A 104 -9.32 4.26 -2.97
N ALA A 105 -9.73 3.01 -2.80
CA ALA A 105 -9.33 1.90 -3.65
C ALA A 105 -10.42 0.80 -3.59
N PRO A 106 -10.44 -0.16 -4.54
CA PRO A 106 -11.34 -1.31 -4.45
C PRO A 106 -11.24 -2.01 -3.10
N GLY A 107 -12.38 -2.14 -2.41
CA GLY A 107 -12.47 -2.68 -1.04
C GLY A 107 -12.31 -1.67 0.10
N ASN A 108 -11.97 -0.40 -0.19
CA ASN A 108 -11.96 0.72 0.75
C ASN A 108 -12.37 1.99 -0.03
N PRO A 109 -13.65 2.15 -0.41
CA PRO A 109 -14.10 3.26 -1.25
C PRO A 109 -14.16 4.59 -0.48
N ASP A 110 -14.27 4.53 0.83
CA ASP A 110 -14.41 5.64 1.76
C ASP A 110 -13.64 5.41 3.07
N GLY A 111 -13.79 6.29 4.05
CA GLY A 111 -13.11 6.18 5.34
C GLY A 111 -11.59 6.35 5.23
N THR A 112 -11.08 6.97 4.17
CA THR A 112 -9.66 7.12 3.89
C THR A 112 -9.12 8.46 4.39
N LEU A 113 -7.80 8.59 4.46
CA LEU A 113 -7.14 9.85 4.78
C LEU A 113 -7.55 10.97 3.80
N VAL A 114 -7.68 10.65 2.51
CA VAL A 114 -8.14 11.62 1.49
C VAL A 114 -9.56 12.12 1.78
N ASN A 115 -10.49 11.25 2.19
CA ASN A 115 -11.84 11.67 2.56
C ASN A 115 -11.82 12.66 3.75
N ALA A 116 -10.99 12.37 4.76
CA ALA A 116 -10.81 13.25 5.92
C ALA A 116 -10.18 14.60 5.53
N LEU A 117 -9.16 14.59 4.68
CA LEU A 117 -8.48 15.80 4.19
C LEU A 117 -9.37 16.68 3.33
N LEU A 118 -10.20 16.11 2.47
CA LEU A 118 -11.18 16.86 1.67
C LEU A 118 -12.15 17.62 2.57
N TYR A 119 -12.56 17.04 3.68
CA TYR A 119 -13.41 17.70 4.67
C TYR A 119 -12.63 18.78 5.44
N HIS A 120 -11.45 18.43 5.97
CA HIS A 120 -10.64 19.33 6.80
C HIS A 120 -10.14 20.56 6.02
N CYS A 121 -9.61 20.35 4.82
CA CYS A 121 -9.06 21.43 4.00
C CYS A 121 -10.13 22.18 3.17
N ALA A 122 -11.40 21.84 3.27
CA ALA A 122 -12.52 22.50 2.57
C ALA A 122 -12.25 22.73 1.06
N GLY A 123 -11.67 21.74 0.38
CA GLY A 123 -11.34 21.79 -1.05
C GLY A 123 -9.98 22.42 -1.36
N GLN A 124 -9.23 22.88 -0.36
CA GLN A 124 -7.85 23.40 -0.53
C GLN A 124 -6.84 22.25 -0.55
N LEU A 125 -6.89 21.43 -1.58
CA LEU A 125 -5.90 20.38 -1.85
C LEU A 125 -5.47 20.47 -3.31
N SER A 126 -4.19 20.16 -3.59
CA SER A 126 -3.71 20.09 -4.98
C SER A 126 -4.50 19.09 -5.81
N GLY A 127 -4.93 19.52 -7.00
CA GLY A 127 -5.65 18.71 -7.97
C GLY A 127 -4.77 17.76 -8.81
N ILE A 128 -3.44 17.87 -8.74
CA ILE A 128 -2.50 17.12 -9.60
C ILE A 128 -2.69 15.59 -9.49
N GLY A 129 -3.05 15.07 -8.32
CA GLY A 129 -3.35 13.64 -8.12
C GLY A 129 -4.70 13.17 -8.71
N GLY A 130 -5.47 14.07 -9.34
CA GLY A 130 -6.83 13.84 -9.80
C GLY A 130 -7.83 13.67 -8.65
N ALA A 131 -9.10 13.42 -8.99
CA ALA A 131 -10.21 13.32 -8.03
C ALA A 131 -10.04 12.22 -6.96
N ILE A 132 -9.18 11.24 -7.22
CA ILE A 132 -8.97 10.10 -6.32
C ILE A 132 -7.87 10.38 -5.28
N ARG A 133 -6.91 11.25 -5.58
CA ARG A 133 -5.69 11.45 -4.78
C ARG A 133 -5.29 12.92 -4.63
N PRO A 134 -6.24 13.84 -4.37
CA PRO A 134 -5.90 15.25 -4.23
C PRO A 134 -4.86 15.43 -3.12
N GLY A 135 -3.81 16.20 -3.41
CA GLY A 135 -2.74 16.53 -2.48
C GLY A 135 -1.76 15.41 -2.11
N ILE A 136 -1.95 14.18 -2.58
CA ILE A 136 -1.15 13.02 -2.18
C ILE A 136 0.15 12.94 -2.99
N VAL A 137 1.29 13.17 -2.34
CA VAL A 137 2.63 13.05 -2.91
C VAL A 137 3.35 11.75 -2.55
N HIS A 138 2.94 11.09 -1.46
CA HIS A 138 3.43 9.76 -1.05
C HIS A 138 2.39 9.01 -0.23
N ARG A 139 2.70 7.76 0.13
CA ARG A 139 1.80 6.92 0.91
C ARG A 139 2.54 5.96 1.83
N ILE A 140 1.85 5.55 2.90
CA ILE A 140 2.22 4.41 3.75
C ILE A 140 1.10 3.37 3.71
N ASP A 141 1.39 2.15 4.16
CA ASP A 141 0.41 1.06 4.15
C ASP A 141 -0.74 1.31 5.13
N LYS A 142 -1.88 0.64 4.93
CA LYS A 142 -3.06 0.71 5.80
C LYS A 142 -2.68 0.56 7.28
N ASP A 143 -1.92 -0.50 7.59
CA ASP A 143 -1.57 -0.86 8.96
C ASP A 143 -0.21 -0.30 9.41
N THR A 144 0.35 0.64 8.68
CA THR A 144 1.48 1.48 9.10
C THR A 144 0.93 2.80 9.61
N SER A 145 1.35 3.20 10.80
CA SER A 145 1.03 4.50 11.40
C SER A 145 2.15 5.52 11.17
N GLY A 146 1.89 6.79 11.46
CA GLY A 146 2.90 7.84 11.48
C GLY A 146 2.77 8.89 10.38
N LEU A 147 3.86 9.64 10.19
CA LEU A 147 3.88 10.88 9.43
C LEU A 147 3.67 10.73 7.93
N LEU A 148 2.78 11.58 7.40
CA LEU A 148 2.63 11.86 5.98
C LEU A 148 2.54 13.36 5.75
N VAL A 149 3.07 13.83 4.62
CA VAL A 149 2.87 15.19 4.11
C VAL A 149 1.95 15.18 2.89
N MET A 150 1.03 16.12 2.83
CA MET A 150 0.15 16.35 1.69
C MET A 150 0.22 17.79 1.25
N ALA A 151 0.04 18.03 -0.05
CA ALA A 151 0.11 19.36 -0.65
C ALA A 151 -1.28 20.00 -0.73
N LYS A 152 -1.40 21.26 -0.28
CA LYS A 152 -2.65 22.03 -0.32
C LYS A 152 -2.81 22.79 -1.65
N ASN A 153 -1.73 23.00 -2.41
CA ASN A 153 -1.75 23.60 -3.72
C ASN A 153 -0.79 22.90 -4.70
N ASP A 154 -0.91 23.22 -5.99
CA ASP A 154 -0.17 22.55 -7.05
C ASP A 154 1.33 22.85 -7.04
N ALA A 155 1.74 24.05 -6.63
CA ALA A 155 3.15 24.42 -6.51
C ALA A 155 3.85 23.58 -5.43
N ALA A 156 3.22 23.43 -4.27
CA ALA A 156 3.70 22.56 -3.19
C ALA A 156 3.74 21.10 -3.62
N HIS A 157 2.71 20.64 -4.37
CA HIS A 157 2.67 19.26 -4.89
C HIS A 157 3.85 18.97 -5.81
N GLN A 158 4.14 19.85 -6.77
CA GLN A 158 5.25 19.70 -7.71
C GLN A 158 6.60 19.68 -6.97
N ALA A 159 6.81 20.63 -6.05
CA ALA A 159 8.05 20.74 -5.28
C ALA A 159 8.29 19.52 -4.38
N LEU A 160 7.26 19.05 -3.65
CA LEU A 160 7.37 17.85 -2.82
C LEU A 160 7.57 16.58 -3.68
N SER A 161 6.82 16.46 -4.79
CA SER A 161 6.97 15.32 -5.72
C SER A 161 8.37 15.24 -6.31
N ALA A 162 8.98 16.38 -6.65
CA ALA A 162 10.37 16.45 -7.12
C ALA A 162 11.34 15.92 -6.05
N GLN A 163 11.19 16.35 -4.78
CA GLN A 163 12.02 15.87 -3.68
C GLN A 163 11.85 14.36 -3.42
N PHE A 164 10.62 13.83 -3.53
CA PHE A 164 10.39 12.37 -3.49
C PHE A 164 11.05 11.66 -4.67
N GLY A 165 11.02 12.26 -5.86
CA GLY A 165 11.62 11.72 -7.09
C GLY A 165 13.13 11.57 -7.01
N VAL A 166 13.83 12.59 -6.50
CA VAL A 166 15.28 12.57 -6.30
C VAL A 166 15.71 11.98 -4.94
N HIS A 167 14.74 11.48 -4.16
CA HIS A 167 14.99 10.80 -2.89
C HIS A 167 15.68 11.67 -1.82
N SER A 168 15.49 12.99 -1.83
CA SER A 168 16.06 13.92 -0.84
C SER A 168 15.25 14.03 0.46
N ILE A 169 14.05 13.47 0.50
CA ILE A 169 13.17 13.46 1.69
C ILE A 169 13.75 12.53 2.76
N HIS A 170 13.98 13.07 3.95
CA HIS A 170 14.37 12.29 5.13
C HIS A 170 13.17 11.52 5.66
N ARG A 171 13.31 10.20 5.81
CA ARG A 171 12.25 9.32 6.32
C ARG A 171 12.86 8.26 7.22
N VAL A 172 12.49 8.30 8.49
CA VAL A 172 12.85 7.26 9.46
C VAL A 172 11.59 6.57 9.96
N TYR A 173 11.62 5.25 9.93
CA TYR A 173 10.57 4.40 10.45
C TYR A 173 11.07 3.62 11.63
N HIS A 174 10.27 3.48 12.66
CA HIS A 174 10.54 2.56 13.75
C HIS A 174 9.77 1.26 13.54
N ALA A 175 10.45 0.13 13.75
CA ALA A 175 9.86 -1.19 13.56
C ALA A 175 10.31 -2.16 14.65
N ILE A 176 9.46 -3.15 14.97
CA ILE A 176 9.86 -4.31 15.75
C ILE A 176 9.83 -5.52 14.82
N VAL A 177 10.95 -6.22 14.72
CA VAL A 177 11.12 -7.40 13.87
C VAL A 177 11.27 -8.66 14.69
N TYR A 178 10.91 -9.82 14.12
CA TYR A 178 11.19 -11.12 14.70
C TYR A 178 12.68 -11.45 14.64
N GLY A 179 13.16 -12.13 15.65
CA GLY A 179 14.54 -12.59 15.77
C GLY A 179 15.49 -11.53 16.29
N ASN A 180 16.73 -11.94 16.49
CA ASN A 180 17.81 -11.10 16.99
C ASN A 180 18.78 -10.75 15.86
N LEU A 181 18.77 -9.51 15.40
CA LEU A 181 19.76 -9.00 14.46
C LEU A 181 21.13 -8.98 15.14
N LYS A 182 22.13 -9.62 14.52
CA LYS A 182 23.48 -9.75 15.10
C LYS A 182 24.24 -8.43 15.02
N GLU A 183 24.18 -7.79 13.86
CA GLU A 183 24.83 -6.52 13.58
C GLU A 183 24.04 -5.36 14.21
N ASP A 184 24.72 -4.27 14.57
CA ASP A 184 24.07 -3.08 15.14
C ASP A 184 23.42 -2.21 14.08
N GLU A 185 23.91 -2.27 12.85
CA GLU A 185 23.37 -1.56 11.69
C GLU A 185 23.64 -2.33 10.40
N GLY A 186 22.90 -1.99 9.35
CA GLY A 186 23.08 -2.58 8.05
C GLY A 186 22.11 -2.00 7.02
N PHE A 187 22.08 -2.61 5.87
CA PHE A 187 21.15 -2.20 4.81
C PHE A 187 20.68 -3.41 3.99
N VAL A 188 19.54 -3.22 3.33
CA VAL A 188 19.04 -4.14 2.31
C VAL A 188 18.86 -3.35 1.03
N GLU A 189 19.53 -3.78 -0.01
CA GLU A 189 19.53 -3.15 -1.33
C GLU A 189 19.18 -4.20 -2.37
N THR A 190 18.02 -4.04 -3.01
CA THR A 190 17.46 -5.03 -3.94
C THR A 190 16.58 -4.36 -4.98
N TYR A 191 15.98 -5.16 -5.85
CA TYR A 191 14.87 -4.77 -6.70
C TYR A 191 13.59 -5.41 -6.22
N LEU A 192 12.52 -4.63 -6.15
CA LEU A 192 11.19 -5.10 -5.72
C LEU A 192 10.23 -5.11 -6.90
N GLY A 193 9.47 -6.19 -7.00
CA GLY A 193 8.40 -6.38 -7.99
C GLY A 193 7.18 -7.04 -7.37
N ARG A 194 6.10 -7.17 -8.16
CA ARG A 194 4.92 -7.93 -7.76
C ARG A 194 5.26 -9.41 -7.69
N ASP A 195 4.76 -10.10 -6.63
CA ASP A 195 4.90 -11.56 -6.54
C ASP A 195 4.06 -12.21 -7.66
N PRO A 196 4.66 -13.05 -8.50
CA PRO A 196 3.94 -13.70 -9.61
C PRO A 196 2.86 -14.68 -9.14
N ARG A 197 2.97 -15.21 -7.90
CA ARG A 197 2.04 -16.18 -7.32
C ARG A 197 0.91 -15.51 -6.52
N ASP A 198 1.16 -14.32 -5.98
CA ASP A 198 0.19 -13.55 -5.20
C ASP A 198 0.32 -12.05 -5.52
N ARG A 199 -0.48 -11.55 -6.45
CA ARG A 199 -0.44 -10.15 -6.90
C ARG A 199 -0.71 -9.12 -5.80
N LYS A 200 -1.18 -9.53 -4.62
CA LYS A 200 -1.32 -8.65 -3.45
C LYS A 200 0.00 -8.44 -2.70
N LYS A 201 1.01 -9.28 -2.99
CA LYS A 201 2.35 -9.22 -2.38
C LYS A 201 3.36 -8.57 -3.29
N MET A 202 4.38 -8.03 -2.66
CA MET A 202 5.64 -7.64 -3.30
C MET A 202 6.72 -8.65 -2.92
N THR A 203 7.73 -8.79 -3.75
CA THR A 203 8.87 -9.68 -3.47
C THR A 203 10.15 -9.11 -4.04
N VAL A 204 11.29 -9.59 -3.56
CA VAL A 204 12.58 -9.33 -4.18
C VAL A 204 12.62 -10.07 -5.52
N VAL A 205 13.01 -9.35 -6.57
CA VAL A 205 13.09 -9.86 -7.94
C VAL A 205 14.46 -9.52 -8.56
N PRO A 206 14.91 -10.25 -9.58
CA PRO A 206 16.07 -9.84 -10.37
C PRO A 206 15.88 -8.45 -11.00
N GLN A 207 16.96 -7.73 -11.24
CA GLN A 207 16.93 -6.40 -11.84
C GLN A 207 16.23 -6.39 -13.21
N GLU A 208 16.41 -7.45 -13.99
CA GLU A 208 15.88 -7.62 -15.32
C GLU A 208 14.40 -8.00 -15.36
N ALA A 209 13.81 -8.30 -14.19
CA ALA A 209 12.40 -8.69 -14.15
C ALA A 209 11.49 -7.53 -14.52
N SER A 210 10.45 -7.82 -15.28
CA SER A 210 9.46 -6.80 -15.70
C SER A 210 8.83 -6.12 -14.48
N GLY A 211 8.88 -4.79 -14.45
CA GLY A 211 8.36 -4.00 -13.34
C GLY A 211 9.24 -3.99 -12.09
N ALA A 212 10.46 -4.52 -12.14
CA ALA A 212 11.45 -4.42 -11.07
C ALA A 212 11.80 -2.96 -10.78
N ARG A 213 11.83 -2.59 -9.50
CA ARG A 213 12.16 -1.24 -9.05
C ARG A 213 13.21 -1.31 -7.96
N TYR A 214 14.30 -0.58 -8.16
CA TYR A 214 15.35 -0.42 -7.16
C TYR A 214 14.79 0.05 -5.82
N ALA A 215 15.27 -0.56 -4.74
CA ALA A 215 14.86 -0.30 -3.37
C ALA A 215 16.04 -0.37 -2.42
N TYR A 216 16.15 0.61 -1.51
CA TYR A 216 17.18 0.67 -0.48
C TYR A 216 16.58 1.01 0.87
N THR A 217 16.86 0.18 1.88
CA THR A 217 16.48 0.38 3.29
C THR A 217 17.70 0.21 4.17
N GLY A 218 18.20 1.28 4.79
CA GLY A 218 19.15 1.20 5.88
C GLY A 218 18.42 0.89 7.19
N TRP A 219 19.06 0.15 8.10
CA TRP A 219 18.51 -0.12 9.43
C TRP A 219 19.57 -0.02 10.51
N ARG A 220 19.17 0.36 11.73
CA ARG A 220 19.99 0.41 12.92
C ARG A 220 19.21 -0.17 14.10
N VAL A 221 19.86 -1.01 14.89
CA VAL A 221 19.30 -1.59 16.10
C VAL A 221 19.19 -0.51 17.17
N LEU A 222 18.03 -0.42 17.80
CA LEU A 222 17.76 0.44 18.95
C LEU A 222 17.78 -0.38 20.25
N GLU A 223 17.18 -1.60 20.24
CA GLU A 223 17.12 -2.48 21.42
C GLU A 223 16.91 -3.94 20.98
N ARG A 224 17.50 -4.90 21.71
CA ARG A 224 17.35 -6.35 21.46
C ARG A 224 16.63 -7.02 22.61
N PHE A 225 15.74 -7.99 22.27
CA PHE A 225 14.92 -8.73 23.23
C PHE A 225 15.00 -10.26 23.04
N GLY A 226 16.11 -10.77 22.53
CA GLY A 226 16.27 -12.19 22.20
C GLY A 226 15.47 -12.62 20.98
N ASN A 227 14.16 -12.78 21.11
CA ASN A 227 13.29 -13.20 20.00
C ASN A 227 12.78 -12.03 19.14
N PHE A 228 13.06 -10.79 19.50
CA PHE A 228 12.67 -9.57 18.80
C PHE A 228 13.79 -8.54 18.81
N THR A 229 13.80 -7.69 17.80
CA THR A 229 14.69 -6.54 17.73
C THR A 229 13.89 -5.28 17.38
N TYR A 230 14.08 -4.21 18.13
CA TYR A 230 13.57 -2.88 17.84
C TYR A 230 14.59 -2.12 17.00
N ILE A 231 14.17 -1.62 15.85
CA ILE A 231 15.05 -0.99 14.86
C ILE A 231 14.50 0.34 14.39
N ALA A 232 15.40 1.23 13.96
CA ALA A 232 15.10 2.38 13.12
C ALA A 232 15.48 2.05 11.67
N CYS A 233 14.57 2.27 10.73
CA CYS A 233 14.77 2.07 9.30
C CYS A 233 14.83 3.42 8.58
N GLN A 234 15.92 3.72 7.88
CA GLN A 234 16.07 4.90 7.03
C GLN A 234 15.86 4.54 5.56
N LEU A 235 14.95 5.25 4.90
CA LEU A 235 14.60 4.99 3.50
C LEU A 235 15.28 5.95 2.53
N LYS A 236 15.99 5.41 1.50
CA LYS A 236 16.32 6.18 0.30
C LYS A 236 15.18 6.13 -0.72
N THR A 237 14.50 5.01 -0.86
CA THR A 237 13.37 4.78 -1.77
C THR A 237 12.08 4.52 -1.00
N GLY A 238 10.91 4.54 -1.67
CA GLY A 238 9.61 4.30 -1.04
C GLY A 238 8.73 3.36 -1.88
N ARG A 239 9.16 2.10 -2.07
CA ARG A 239 8.38 1.11 -2.82
C ARG A 239 7.29 0.50 -1.94
N THR A 240 6.23 0.02 -2.57
CA THR A 240 5.12 -0.66 -1.86
C THR A 240 5.67 -1.78 -0.98
N HIS A 241 5.27 -1.80 0.31
CA HIS A 241 5.68 -2.78 1.31
C HIS A 241 7.21 -2.88 1.53
N GLN A 242 8.00 -1.89 1.13
CA GLN A 242 9.47 -2.00 1.03
C GLN A 242 10.13 -2.52 2.31
N ILE A 243 9.94 -1.85 3.47
CA ILE A 243 10.55 -2.29 4.74
C ILE A 243 10.10 -3.71 5.10
N ARG A 244 8.82 -4.02 4.90
CA ARG A 244 8.23 -5.32 5.20
C ARG A 244 8.88 -6.45 4.39
N VAL A 245 9.04 -6.24 3.08
CA VAL A 245 9.68 -7.20 2.17
C VAL A 245 11.17 -7.32 2.47
N HIS A 246 11.88 -6.20 2.63
CA HIS A 246 13.31 -6.18 2.91
C HIS A 246 13.64 -6.92 4.21
N MET A 247 12.95 -6.60 5.30
CA MET A 247 13.22 -7.27 6.57
C MET A 247 12.84 -8.76 6.53
N ALA A 248 11.77 -9.12 5.84
CA ALA A 248 11.42 -10.52 5.62
C ALA A 248 12.46 -11.27 4.76
N SER A 249 13.03 -10.62 3.75
CA SER A 249 14.04 -11.23 2.86
C SER A 249 15.35 -11.59 3.56
N ILE A 250 15.67 -10.90 4.64
CA ILE A 250 16.84 -11.21 5.49
C ILE A 250 16.50 -12.06 6.73
N GLY A 251 15.26 -12.64 6.76
CA GLY A 251 14.83 -13.55 7.83
C GLY A 251 14.28 -12.87 9.09
N HIS A 252 14.09 -11.56 9.06
CA HIS A 252 13.60 -10.76 10.19
C HIS A 252 12.28 -10.01 9.86
N PRO A 253 11.16 -10.72 9.54
CA PRO A 253 9.91 -10.06 9.22
C PRO A 253 9.40 -9.20 10.38
N LEU A 254 8.54 -8.23 10.09
CA LEU A 254 7.98 -7.34 11.10
C LEU A 254 7.01 -8.09 12.02
N ALA A 255 7.05 -7.80 13.31
CA ALA A 255 6.10 -8.32 14.29
C ALA A 255 4.66 -7.93 13.90
N GLY A 256 3.74 -8.89 13.95
CA GLY A 256 2.33 -8.70 13.60
C GLY A 256 2.03 -8.63 12.09
N ASP A 257 3.01 -8.71 11.21
CA ASP A 257 2.79 -8.71 9.76
C ASP A 257 2.17 -10.03 9.29
N ALA A 258 0.88 -10.01 8.98
CA ALA A 258 0.14 -11.20 8.53
C ALA A 258 0.45 -11.61 7.08
N VAL A 259 1.14 -10.75 6.30
CA VAL A 259 1.44 -10.99 4.89
C VAL A 259 2.84 -11.59 4.71
N TYR A 260 3.84 -11.03 5.41
CA TYR A 260 5.26 -11.41 5.28
C TYR A 260 5.81 -12.09 6.52
N GLY A 261 5.09 -12.05 7.63
CA GLY A 261 5.47 -12.68 8.88
C GLY A 261 5.17 -14.19 8.94
N PRO A 262 5.52 -14.85 10.04
CA PRO A 262 5.22 -16.26 10.25
C PRO A 262 3.70 -16.49 10.35
N ARG A 263 3.24 -17.73 10.08
CA ARG A 263 1.82 -18.10 10.21
C ARG A 263 1.24 -17.83 11.61
N SER A 264 2.09 -17.92 12.63
CA SER A 264 1.79 -17.63 14.04
C SER A 264 2.08 -16.17 14.40
N CYS A 265 1.90 -15.21 13.48
CA CYS A 265 2.14 -13.80 13.77
C CYS A 265 1.28 -13.29 14.94
N ILE A 266 1.76 -12.24 15.63
CA ILE A 266 1.09 -11.65 16.81
C ILE A 266 -0.16 -10.90 16.36
N LYS A 267 -1.32 -11.58 16.39
CA LYS A 267 -2.61 -11.02 15.93
C LYS A 267 -3.06 -9.79 16.73
N SER A 268 -2.70 -9.70 18.01
CA SER A 268 -3.08 -8.56 18.88
C SER A 268 -2.47 -7.23 18.42
N LEU A 269 -1.43 -7.26 17.57
CA LEU A 269 -0.87 -6.06 16.95
C LEU A 269 -1.72 -5.52 15.79
N ASN A 270 -2.72 -6.28 15.30
CA ASN A 270 -3.60 -5.88 14.19
C ASN A 270 -2.84 -5.35 12.97
N GLY A 271 -1.84 -6.10 12.49
CA GLY A 271 -0.95 -5.74 11.38
C GLY A 271 0.49 -5.43 11.86
N GLN A 272 1.35 -5.06 10.93
CA GLN A 272 2.78 -4.85 11.16
C GLN A 272 3.08 -3.79 12.23
N CYS A 273 4.06 -4.07 13.08
CA CYS A 273 4.60 -3.12 14.04
C CYS A 273 5.59 -2.20 13.33
N LEU A 274 5.04 -1.17 12.65
CA LEU A 274 5.76 -0.21 11.82
C LEU A 274 5.15 1.18 11.96
N HIS A 275 6.01 2.18 12.18
CA HIS A 275 5.60 3.55 12.41
C HIS A 275 6.53 4.52 11.67
N ALA A 276 5.99 5.40 10.83
CA ALA A 276 6.71 6.49 10.17
C ALA A 276 7.02 7.57 11.20
N LYS A 277 8.20 7.47 11.81
CA LYS A 277 8.61 8.22 13.00
C LYS A 277 9.05 9.64 12.66
N GLU A 278 9.93 9.78 11.66
CA GLU A 278 10.48 11.07 11.28
C GLU A 278 10.24 11.36 9.79
N LEU A 279 9.94 12.61 9.49
CA LEU A 279 9.75 13.12 8.13
C LEU A 279 10.41 14.50 8.02
N GLY A 280 11.39 14.65 7.11
CA GLY A 280 12.08 15.91 6.87
C GLY A 280 12.22 16.20 5.39
N PHE A 281 12.04 17.48 5.03
CA PHE A 281 12.10 17.95 3.64
C PHE A 281 12.36 19.46 3.57
N ILE A 282 12.68 19.97 2.38
CA ILE A 282 12.72 21.39 2.12
C ILE A 282 11.28 21.89 1.92
N HIS A 283 10.86 22.84 2.74
CA HIS A 283 9.53 23.43 2.65
C HIS A 283 9.31 24.13 1.29
N PRO A 284 8.24 23.83 0.54
CA PRO A 284 8.02 24.33 -0.81
C PRO A 284 8.09 25.85 -0.96
N ALA A 285 7.47 26.59 -0.05
CA ALA A 285 7.39 28.05 -0.13
C ALA A 285 8.62 28.74 0.52
N THR A 286 8.99 28.32 1.73
CA THR A 286 10.07 29.00 2.48
C THR A 286 11.47 28.57 2.08
N GLN A 287 11.60 27.44 1.36
CA GLN A 287 12.88 26.83 0.97
C GLN A 287 13.78 26.48 2.16
N GLN A 288 13.22 26.40 3.36
CA GLN A 288 13.92 26.01 4.57
C GLN A 288 13.73 24.52 4.84
N TRP A 289 14.74 23.89 5.46
CA TRP A 289 14.60 22.53 5.97
C TRP A 289 13.61 22.50 7.13
N VAL A 290 12.63 21.60 7.07
CA VAL A 290 11.70 21.31 8.14
C VAL A 290 11.74 19.82 8.46
N GLN A 291 11.64 19.47 9.73
CA GLN A 291 11.62 18.07 10.18
C GLN A 291 10.56 17.91 11.27
N PHE A 292 9.81 16.84 11.16
CA PHE A 292 8.74 16.45 12.07
C PHE A 292 9.05 15.10 12.68
N ASP A 293 8.65 14.93 13.92
CA ASP A 293 8.72 13.70 14.69
C ASP A 293 7.35 13.39 15.27
N SER A 294 6.96 12.12 15.31
CA SER A 294 5.69 11.69 15.91
C SER A 294 5.92 10.73 17.06
N PRO A 295 5.14 10.81 18.17
CA PRO A 295 5.23 9.85 19.24
C PRO A 295 4.87 8.44 18.75
N LEU A 296 5.52 7.42 19.31
CA LEU A 296 5.14 6.04 19.06
C LEU A 296 3.72 5.80 19.55
N PRO A 297 2.84 5.18 18.76
CA PRO A 297 1.46 4.92 19.15
C PRO A 297 1.35 3.87 20.28
N ALA A 298 0.23 3.85 20.96
CA ALA A 298 -0.02 2.99 22.14
C ALA A 298 0.30 1.51 21.86
N TYR A 299 -0.16 0.94 20.74
CA TYR A 299 0.09 -0.46 20.41
C TYR A 299 1.59 -0.79 20.32
N PHE A 300 2.40 0.18 19.87
CA PHE A 300 3.84 0.03 19.74
C PHE A 300 4.55 0.11 21.10
N THR A 301 4.21 1.14 21.90
CA THR A 301 4.79 1.36 23.23
C THR A 301 4.41 0.26 24.22
N GLU A 302 3.19 -0.23 24.17
CA GLU A 302 2.71 -1.36 24.98
C GLU A 302 3.47 -2.63 24.63
N PHE A 303 3.67 -2.91 23.33
CA PHE A 303 4.44 -4.06 22.90
C PHE A 303 5.91 -3.97 23.31
N LEU A 304 6.56 -2.81 23.14
CA LEU A 304 7.91 -2.56 23.64
C LEU A 304 8.02 -2.76 25.17
N THR A 305 7.05 -2.24 25.92
CA THR A 305 7.03 -2.38 27.38
C THR A 305 6.93 -3.84 27.79
N ARG A 306 6.11 -4.63 27.09
CA ARG A 306 6.02 -6.07 27.33
C ARG A 306 7.36 -6.78 27.06
N LEU A 307 7.99 -6.52 25.90
CA LEU A 307 9.27 -7.12 25.54
C LEU A 307 10.38 -6.77 26.56
N ARG A 308 10.42 -5.53 27.05
CA ARG A 308 11.36 -5.08 28.07
C ARG A 308 11.18 -5.80 29.40
N LYS A 309 9.93 -6.11 29.80
CA LYS A 309 9.64 -6.88 31.01
C LYS A 309 10.08 -8.34 30.85
N GLU A 310 9.72 -8.97 29.72
CA GLU A 310 10.05 -10.37 29.43
C GLU A 310 11.57 -10.60 29.29
N HIS A 311 12.33 -9.60 28.82
CA HIS A 311 13.78 -9.71 28.67
C HIS A 311 14.55 -9.48 29.97
N ARG A 312 13.94 -8.85 30.97
CA ARG A 312 14.54 -8.61 32.30
C ARG A 312 14.25 -9.73 33.32
N ALA A 313 13.29 -10.59 33.00
CA ALA A 313 12.91 -11.75 33.80
C ALA A 313 13.75 -12.98 33.44
#